data_09cb85468a37536376b9365043923231
#
_entry.id   09cb85468a37536376b9365043923231
#
_cell.length_a   1.000
_cell.length_b   1.000
_cell.length_c   1.000
_cell.angle_alpha   90.00
_cell.angle_beta   90.00
_cell.angle_gamma   90.00
#
_symmetry.space_group_name_H-M   'P 1'
#
loop_
_entity.id
_entity.type
_entity.pdbx_description
1 polymer ?
#
loop_
_entity_poly.entity_id
_entity_poly.type
_entity_poly.pdbx_seq_one_letter_code
_entity_poly.pdbx_strand_id
1 'polypeptide(L)'
;IGETLSYQYAEAGTYTVRVVAKGAAIETTELTQEFEVTAILAPTVSAPEQPDRPSATVVSVYSNKYQDINGVNFYPNWGQTTQFTEYDLNGDKMLQYSTVNYQGIEFGGNYDLSSFEYMHVDVWTASPEFENLEISLISPSNGEKPVLGKLDQDKWTSLDIPLSEWTNQGLTIADIFQLKLAINPWNPSGAGTIFLDNIYFWKENSVELPIKFDNEEKFEGKGNPAMTFALSTNPDDSSDNTGKLTTTEDWWDTAEISLDVPIQIATGADNRVSVRVYSPNDDTHRVMLKLENIVDPGDRTKNEYIEISKNITGKGWHDVTFDISELEGGNQAYPNNNDSWDGNGSFERL
;
A
#
# COMPACT_ATOMS: atom_id res chain seq x y z
N ILE A 1 -7.52 -11.29 50.85
CA ILE A 1 -7.40 -10.05 50.08
C ILE A 1 -7.48 -10.44 48.61
N GLY A 2 -8.53 -10.07 47.96
CA GLY A 2 -9.15 -10.46 46.73
C GLY A 2 -8.26 -10.93 45.59
N GLU A 3 -8.43 -12.17 45.18
CA GLU A 3 -8.05 -12.61 43.83
C GLU A 3 -9.15 -12.18 42.86
N THR A 4 -8.75 -11.62 41.73
CA THR A 4 -9.67 -11.29 40.63
C THR A 4 -9.67 -12.46 39.66
N LEU A 5 -10.84 -12.98 39.37
CA LEU A 5 -11.03 -13.99 38.29
C LEU A 5 -11.61 -13.28 37.09
N SER A 6 -11.03 -13.52 35.91
CA SER A 6 -11.57 -13.07 34.63
C SER A 6 -12.09 -14.25 33.84
N TYR A 7 -13.27 -14.09 33.25
CA TYR A 7 -13.88 -15.09 32.35
C TYR A 7 -14.45 -14.39 31.13
N GLN A 8 -14.24 -14.97 29.95
CA GLN A 8 -14.76 -14.45 28.68
C GLN A 8 -15.92 -15.35 28.22
N TYR A 9 -17.05 -14.75 27.96
CA TYR A 9 -18.21 -15.44 27.40
C TYR A 9 -18.12 -15.46 25.88
N ALA A 10 -18.38 -16.61 25.27
CA ALA A 10 -18.31 -16.81 23.83
C ALA A 10 -19.59 -16.36 23.09
N GLU A 11 -20.71 -16.29 23.78
CA GLU A 11 -21.98 -15.97 23.20
C GLU A 11 -22.76 -14.96 24.04
N ALA A 12 -23.62 -14.18 23.40
CA ALA A 12 -24.60 -13.33 24.11
C ALA A 12 -25.64 -14.16 24.84
N GLY A 13 -26.09 -13.68 25.98
CA GLY A 13 -27.08 -14.39 26.78
C GLY A 13 -27.11 -13.93 28.23
N THR A 14 -28.06 -14.45 28.99
CA THR A 14 -28.14 -14.20 30.42
C THR A 14 -27.35 -15.25 31.19
N TYR A 15 -26.42 -14.83 31.98
CA TYR A 15 -25.54 -15.68 32.75
C TYR A 15 -25.65 -15.41 34.24
N THR A 16 -25.51 -16.46 35.04
CA THR A 16 -25.49 -16.37 36.50
C THR A 16 -24.10 -16.67 37.03
N VAL A 17 -23.46 -15.71 37.67
CA VAL A 17 -22.27 -15.97 38.49
C VAL A 17 -22.69 -16.40 39.88
N ARG A 18 -22.09 -17.49 40.34
CA ARG A 18 -22.26 -18.04 41.65
C ARG A 18 -20.94 -18.07 42.40
N VAL A 19 -20.92 -17.37 43.49
CA VAL A 19 -19.77 -17.34 44.42
C VAL A 19 -20.11 -18.10 45.68
N VAL A 20 -19.29 -19.09 46.04
CA VAL A 20 -19.51 -19.91 47.22
C VAL A 20 -18.31 -19.73 48.18
N ALA A 21 -18.56 -19.21 49.32
CA ALA A 21 -17.59 -19.11 50.41
C ALA A 21 -17.67 -20.39 51.29
N LYS A 22 -16.55 -21.07 51.47
CA LYS A 22 -16.43 -22.25 52.34
C LYS A 22 -15.32 -22.00 53.38
N GLY A 23 -15.63 -22.32 54.64
CA GLY A 23 -14.65 -22.23 55.72
C GLY A 23 -14.93 -23.27 56.80
N ALA A 24 -13.93 -23.66 57.58
CA ALA A 24 -14.03 -24.69 58.59
C ALA A 24 -14.94 -24.28 59.78
N ALA A 25 -15.23 -22.98 59.94
CA ALA A 25 -16.04 -22.40 61.02
C ALA A 25 -17.22 -21.54 60.52
N ILE A 26 -17.49 -21.52 59.23
CA ILE A 26 -18.55 -20.71 58.64
C ILE A 26 -19.50 -21.62 57.84
N GLU A 27 -20.79 -21.47 58.08
CA GLU A 27 -21.78 -22.07 57.16
C GLU A 27 -21.52 -21.61 55.75
N THR A 28 -21.69 -22.50 54.76
CA THR A 28 -21.56 -22.19 53.35
C THR A 28 -22.41 -21.00 53.01
N THR A 29 -21.84 -19.89 52.63
CA THR A 29 -22.52 -18.72 52.13
C THR A 29 -22.39 -18.67 50.61
N GLU A 30 -23.50 -18.45 49.94
CA GLU A 30 -23.61 -18.40 48.49
C GLU A 30 -24.16 -17.04 48.07
N LEU A 31 -23.52 -16.44 47.10
CA LEU A 31 -23.99 -15.25 46.41
C LEU A 31 -24.16 -15.56 44.93
N THR A 32 -25.32 -15.27 44.40
CA THR A 32 -25.60 -15.36 42.96
C THR A 32 -25.88 -13.98 42.41
N GLN A 33 -25.36 -13.70 41.23
CA GLN A 33 -25.62 -12.48 40.50
C GLN A 33 -25.90 -12.85 39.05
N GLU A 34 -27.08 -12.42 38.57
CA GLU A 34 -27.45 -12.53 37.15
C GLU A 34 -26.99 -11.25 36.41
N PHE A 35 -26.48 -11.40 35.19
CA PHE A 35 -26.15 -10.32 34.29
C PHE A 35 -26.32 -10.77 32.85
N GLU A 36 -26.56 -9.81 31.98
CA GLU A 36 -26.71 -10.02 30.56
C GLU A 36 -25.37 -9.74 29.83
N VAL A 37 -24.96 -10.65 28.97
CA VAL A 37 -23.90 -10.44 27.98
C VAL A 37 -24.57 -10.14 26.66
N THR A 38 -24.34 -8.94 26.13
CA THR A 38 -24.87 -8.53 24.84
C THR A 38 -23.88 -8.85 23.73
N ALA A 39 -24.38 -9.15 22.53
CA ALA A 39 -23.55 -9.33 21.37
C ALA A 39 -22.85 -7.99 21.03
N ILE A 40 -21.61 -8.08 20.55
CA ILE A 40 -20.92 -6.94 19.95
C ILE A 40 -21.50 -6.75 18.56
N LEU A 41 -22.26 -5.68 18.37
CA LEU A 41 -22.96 -5.38 17.11
C LEU A 41 -22.25 -4.30 16.27
N ALA A 42 -21.12 -3.82 16.73
CA ALA A 42 -20.31 -2.80 16.06
C ALA A 42 -18.81 -3.03 16.37
N PRO A 43 -17.90 -2.54 15.53
CA PRO A 43 -16.46 -2.61 15.80
C PRO A 43 -16.11 -1.93 17.13
N THR A 44 -15.23 -2.56 17.89
CA THR A 44 -14.65 -2.03 19.14
C THR A 44 -13.19 -1.62 19.00
N VAL A 45 -12.63 -1.90 17.82
CA VAL A 45 -11.27 -1.50 17.40
C VAL A 45 -11.35 -0.96 15.98
N SER A 46 -10.49 -0.02 15.67
CA SER A 46 -10.34 0.53 14.32
C SER A 46 -10.02 -0.53 13.28
N ALA A 47 -10.30 -0.23 12.01
CA ALA A 47 -9.81 -1.01 10.89
C ALA A 47 -8.27 -1.11 10.91
N PRO A 48 -7.67 -2.11 10.27
CA PRO A 48 -6.22 -2.25 10.20
C PRO A 48 -5.55 -1.01 9.63
N GLU A 49 -4.40 -0.64 10.20
CA GLU A 49 -3.60 0.47 9.68
C GLU A 49 -3.09 0.14 8.27
N GLN A 50 -3.25 1.10 7.36
CA GLN A 50 -2.85 0.93 5.97
C GLN A 50 -1.37 1.22 5.77
N PRO A 51 -0.70 0.52 4.83
CA PRO A 51 0.72 0.74 4.54
C PRO A 51 0.98 2.14 3.96
N ASP A 52 2.21 2.62 4.07
CA ASP A 52 2.63 3.81 3.35
C ASP A 52 2.78 3.47 1.85
N ARG A 53 2.00 4.17 1.01
CA ARG A 53 2.06 4.05 -0.45
C ARG A 53 2.26 5.42 -1.07
N PRO A 54 3.07 5.55 -2.13
CA PRO A 54 3.14 6.79 -2.91
C PRO A 54 1.78 7.21 -3.43
N SER A 55 1.50 8.51 -3.45
CA SER A 55 0.20 9.03 -3.87
C SER A 55 -0.19 8.64 -5.30
N ALA A 56 0.80 8.47 -6.20
CA ALA A 56 0.58 8.04 -7.58
C ALA A 56 0.19 6.55 -7.70
N THR A 57 0.30 5.76 -6.63
CA THR A 57 -0.06 4.34 -6.61
C THR A 57 -1.38 4.05 -5.91
N VAL A 58 -2.12 5.09 -5.51
CA VAL A 58 -3.39 4.96 -4.79
C VAL A 58 -4.45 5.90 -5.36
N VAL A 59 -5.66 5.40 -5.54
CA VAL A 59 -6.88 6.19 -5.73
C VAL A 59 -7.81 5.87 -4.58
N SER A 60 -7.92 6.78 -3.60
CA SER A 60 -8.70 6.56 -2.39
C SER A 60 -10.12 7.10 -2.55
N VAL A 61 -11.10 6.26 -2.19
CA VAL A 61 -12.52 6.62 -2.12
C VAL A 61 -12.90 7.02 -0.70
N TYR A 62 -12.36 6.30 0.29
CA TYR A 62 -12.57 6.57 1.71
C TYR A 62 -11.42 5.99 2.53
N SER A 63 -10.62 6.83 3.18
CA SER A 63 -9.54 6.38 4.05
C SER A 63 -9.05 7.48 4.97
N ASN A 64 -8.61 7.11 6.16
CA ASN A 64 -7.91 8.02 7.07
C ASN A 64 -6.42 8.18 6.72
N LYS A 65 -5.88 7.31 5.86
CA LYS A 65 -4.46 7.26 5.51
C LYS A 65 -4.13 8.04 4.24
N TYR A 66 -4.99 7.96 3.23
CA TYR A 66 -4.75 8.53 1.92
C TYR A 66 -5.67 9.71 1.64
N GLN A 67 -5.29 10.55 0.68
CA GLN A 67 -6.14 11.64 0.23
C GLN A 67 -7.28 11.09 -0.64
N ASP A 68 -8.50 11.23 -0.17
CA ASP A 68 -9.69 10.79 -0.90
C ASP A 68 -9.96 11.65 -2.15
N ILE A 69 -10.56 11.00 -3.15
CA ILE A 69 -11.08 11.69 -4.33
C ILE A 69 -12.23 12.62 -3.93
N ASN A 70 -12.43 13.67 -4.74
CA ASN A 70 -13.44 14.69 -4.45
C ASN A 70 -14.85 14.30 -4.94
N GLY A 71 -15.86 14.71 -4.18
CA GLY A 71 -17.25 14.61 -4.63
C GLY A 71 -17.89 13.25 -4.46
N VAL A 72 -17.32 12.39 -3.63
CA VAL A 72 -17.88 11.07 -3.33
C VAL A 72 -19.24 11.21 -2.64
N ASN A 73 -20.22 10.46 -3.13
CA ASN A 73 -21.53 10.32 -2.51
C ASN A 73 -21.68 8.90 -1.96
N PHE A 74 -21.58 8.74 -0.66
CA PHE A 74 -21.67 7.46 0.03
C PHE A 74 -23.09 6.91 0.18
N TYR A 75 -24.10 7.72 -0.13
CA TYR A 75 -25.51 7.32 0.03
C TYR A 75 -26.39 7.88 -1.08
N PRO A 76 -26.12 7.57 -2.36
CA PRO A 76 -27.02 7.90 -3.46
C PRO A 76 -28.36 7.15 -3.29
N ASN A 77 -29.44 7.78 -3.71
CA ASN A 77 -30.76 7.17 -3.67
C ASN A 77 -31.00 6.32 -4.93
N TRP A 78 -30.73 5.03 -4.85
CA TRP A 78 -30.98 4.06 -5.91
C TRP A 78 -32.22 3.19 -5.64
N GLY A 79 -33.03 3.55 -4.63
CA GLY A 79 -34.24 2.78 -4.22
C GLY A 79 -33.91 1.60 -3.32
N GLN A 80 -32.77 1.59 -2.69
CA GLN A 80 -32.33 0.60 -1.72
C GLN A 80 -33.13 0.65 -0.41
N THR A 81 -33.15 -0.47 0.34
CA THR A 81 -33.64 -0.51 1.72
C THR A 81 -32.55 -0.14 2.72
N THR A 82 -31.29 -0.19 2.30
CA THR A 82 -30.14 0.14 3.11
C THR A 82 -30.25 1.51 3.76
N GLN A 83 -29.86 1.59 5.03
CA GLN A 83 -29.76 2.83 5.78
C GLN A 83 -28.29 3.16 6.01
N PHE A 84 -27.93 4.43 5.96
CA PHE A 84 -26.56 4.92 6.15
C PHE A 84 -26.42 5.74 7.41
N THR A 85 -25.32 5.54 8.12
CA THR A 85 -24.87 6.37 9.24
C THR A 85 -23.34 6.43 9.22
N GLU A 86 -22.76 7.53 9.61
CA GLU A 86 -21.34 7.57 9.93
C GLU A 86 -21.16 7.08 11.36
N TYR A 87 -20.38 6.02 11.55
CA TYR A 87 -20.06 5.50 12.88
C TYR A 87 -18.73 6.08 13.34
N ASP A 88 -18.66 6.59 14.56
CA ASP A 88 -17.47 7.19 15.15
C ASP A 88 -16.98 6.33 16.32
N LEU A 89 -15.80 5.74 16.16
CA LEU A 89 -15.13 4.99 17.20
C LEU A 89 -13.97 5.83 17.79
N ASN A 90 -14.29 6.68 18.78
CA ASN A 90 -13.31 7.54 19.47
C ASN A 90 -12.54 8.50 18.53
N GLY A 91 -13.20 9.02 17.51
CA GLY A 91 -12.61 9.92 16.51
C GLY A 91 -12.21 9.24 15.22
N ASP A 92 -12.24 7.92 15.17
CA ASP A 92 -12.07 7.13 13.95
C ASP A 92 -13.45 6.87 13.32
N LYS A 93 -13.64 7.40 12.11
CA LYS A 93 -14.92 7.39 11.41
C LYS A 93 -14.93 6.30 10.36
N MET A 94 -16.07 5.59 10.29
CA MET A 94 -16.30 4.55 9.29
C MET A 94 -17.74 4.61 8.75
N LEU A 95 -17.95 4.06 7.56
CA LEU A 95 -19.27 4.01 6.93
C LEU A 95 -20.07 2.85 7.50
N GLN A 96 -21.21 3.13 8.11
CA GLN A 96 -22.13 2.10 8.61
C GLN A 96 -23.34 1.99 7.68
N TYR A 97 -23.57 0.81 7.13
CA TYR A 97 -24.75 0.47 6.37
C TYR A 97 -25.54 -0.63 7.08
N SER A 98 -26.82 -0.37 7.36
CA SER A 98 -27.73 -1.31 8.03
C SER A 98 -28.91 -1.64 7.16
N THR A 99 -29.60 -2.79 7.44
CA THR A 99 -30.72 -3.31 6.63
C THR A 99 -30.30 -3.43 5.15
N VAL A 100 -29.10 -3.94 4.92
CA VAL A 100 -28.47 -3.93 3.61
C VAL A 100 -29.16 -4.88 2.64
N ASN A 101 -29.75 -4.34 1.58
CA ASN A 101 -29.99 -5.11 0.37
C ASN A 101 -28.89 -4.81 -0.65
N TYR A 102 -28.71 -3.56 -1.04
CA TYR A 102 -27.54 -3.05 -1.79
C TYR A 102 -27.31 -1.58 -1.44
N GLN A 103 -26.11 -1.12 -1.69
CA GLN A 103 -25.71 0.28 -1.55
C GLN A 103 -24.74 0.66 -2.65
N GLY A 104 -25.03 1.75 -3.35
CA GLY A 104 -24.09 2.40 -4.28
C GLY A 104 -23.20 3.41 -3.58
N ILE A 105 -22.00 3.59 -4.11
CA ILE A 105 -21.11 4.72 -3.81
C ILE A 105 -20.72 5.36 -5.14
N GLU A 106 -21.00 6.65 -5.30
CA GLU A 106 -20.69 7.43 -6.51
C GLU A 106 -19.39 8.20 -6.29
N PHE A 107 -18.47 8.12 -7.25
CA PHE A 107 -17.11 8.69 -7.11
C PHE A 107 -17.02 10.19 -7.44
N GLY A 108 -18.13 10.81 -7.90
CA GLY A 108 -18.12 12.21 -8.32
C GLY A 108 -17.49 12.47 -9.70
N GLY A 109 -16.99 11.44 -10.35
CA GLY A 109 -16.37 11.48 -11.69
C GLY A 109 -16.00 10.10 -12.20
N ASN A 110 -15.46 10.03 -13.41
CA ASN A 110 -14.93 8.80 -13.99
C ASN A 110 -13.43 8.71 -13.70
N TYR A 111 -12.98 7.54 -13.26
CA TYR A 111 -11.58 7.26 -12.92
C TYR A 111 -11.03 6.16 -13.79
N ASP A 112 -9.90 6.42 -14.45
CA ASP A 112 -9.15 5.41 -15.18
C ASP A 112 -8.30 4.61 -14.20
N LEU A 113 -8.70 3.36 -13.97
CA LEU A 113 -8.02 2.42 -13.09
C LEU A 113 -7.17 1.41 -13.87
N SER A 114 -6.94 1.62 -15.17
CA SER A 114 -6.24 0.65 -16.05
C SER A 114 -4.80 0.38 -15.61
N SER A 115 -4.18 1.33 -14.92
CA SER A 115 -2.82 1.17 -14.37
C SER A 115 -2.77 0.64 -12.93
N PHE A 116 -3.93 0.37 -12.32
CA PHE A 116 -4.04 -0.17 -10.97
C PHE A 116 -4.25 -1.68 -11.00
N GLU A 117 -3.95 -2.35 -9.89
CA GLU A 117 -3.92 -3.82 -9.83
C GLU A 117 -4.97 -4.38 -8.88
N TYR A 118 -5.27 -3.67 -7.79
CA TYR A 118 -6.14 -4.14 -6.72
C TYR A 118 -7.16 -3.08 -6.29
N MET A 119 -8.29 -3.56 -5.79
CA MET A 119 -9.20 -2.81 -4.94
C MET A 119 -9.05 -3.32 -3.50
N HIS A 120 -8.89 -2.40 -2.56
CA HIS A 120 -8.89 -2.69 -1.12
C HIS A 120 -10.17 -2.19 -0.48
N VAL A 121 -10.68 -2.96 0.50
CA VAL A 121 -11.71 -2.52 1.43
C VAL A 121 -11.63 -3.30 2.72
N ASP A 122 -11.70 -2.59 3.85
CA ASP A 122 -11.90 -3.21 5.16
C ASP A 122 -13.38 -3.27 5.48
N VAL A 123 -13.84 -4.47 5.86
CA VAL A 123 -15.25 -4.74 6.18
C VAL A 123 -15.35 -5.39 7.54
N TRP A 124 -16.24 -4.89 8.39
CA TRP A 124 -16.59 -5.51 9.64
C TRP A 124 -18.09 -5.85 9.68
N THR A 125 -18.46 -7.00 10.19
CA THR A 125 -19.84 -7.39 10.43
C THR A 125 -19.96 -8.36 11.60
N ALA A 126 -21.06 -8.25 12.35
CA ALA A 126 -21.53 -9.27 13.30
C ALA A 126 -22.81 -9.96 12.78
N SER A 127 -23.24 -9.64 11.57
CA SER A 127 -24.50 -10.10 11.02
C SER A 127 -24.29 -11.41 10.27
N PRO A 128 -24.84 -12.52 10.75
CA PRO A 128 -24.64 -13.85 10.13
C PRO A 128 -25.23 -13.96 8.73
N GLU A 129 -26.06 -13.01 8.32
CA GLU A 129 -26.59 -12.90 6.97
C GLU A 129 -25.52 -12.59 5.92
N PHE A 130 -24.37 -12.04 6.35
CA PHE A 130 -23.24 -11.76 5.49
C PHE A 130 -22.21 -12.88 5.54
N GLU A 131 -22.37 -13.92 4.74
CA GLU A 131 -21.28 -14.86 4.45
C GLU A 131 -20.29 -14.24 3.46
N ASN A 132 -20.83 -13.48 2.51
CA ASN A 132 -20.06 -12.75 1.50
C ASN A 132 -20.65 -11.35 1.30
N LEU A 133 -19.79 -10.45 0.90
CA LEU A 133 -20.17 -9.16 0.33
C LEU A 133 -19.99 -9.21 -1.18
N GLU A 134 -21.03 -8.93 -1.93
CA GLU A 134 -20.93 -8.71 -3.37
C GLU A 134 -20.46 -7.28 -3.63
N ILE A 135 -19.36 -7.14 -4.36
CA ILE A 135 -18.75 -5.85 -4.73
C ILE A 135 -18.76 -5.75 -6.23
N SER A 136 -19.57 -4.82 -6.76
CA SER A 136 -19.59 -4.54 -8.20
C SER A 136 -18.91 -3.22 -8.50
N LEU A 137 -17.95 -3.22 -9.43
CA LEU A 137 -17.50 -1.99 -10.08
C LEU A 137 -18.40 -1.67 -11.27
N ILE A 138 -18.61 -0.38 -11.51
CA ILE A 138 -19.54 0.11 -12.52
C ILE A 138 -18.85 1.08 -13.46
N SER A 139 -18.89 0.74 -14.76
CA SER A 139 -18.41 1.57 -15.88
C SER A 139 -19.62 2.08 -16.68
N PRO A 140 -19.68 3.37 -17.03
CA PRO A 140 -20.75 3.87 -17.91
C PRO A 140 -20.67 3.25 -19.31
N SER A 141 -19.47 2.77 -19.74
CA SER A 141 -19.26 2.19 -21.07
C SER A 141 -19.79 0.76 -21.20
N ASN A 142 -19.73 -0.08 -20.15
CA ASN A 142 -20.16 -1.49 -20.24
C ASN A 142 -20.80 -2.09 -19.00
N GLY A 143 -21.37 -1.25 -18.14
CA GLY A 143 -22.23 -1.68 -17.02
C GLY A 143 -21.47 -2.14 -15.80
N GLU A 144 -22.04 -3.07 -15.04
CA GLU A 144 -21.49 -3.56 -13.78
C GLU A 144 -21.08 -5.03 -13.85
N LYS A 145 -20.10 -5.41 -13.04
CA LYS A 145 -19.71 -6.81 -12.81
C LYS A 145 -19.48 -7.03 -11.33
N PRO A 146 -19.99 -8.13 -10.75
CA PRO A 146 -19.85 -8.45 -9.34
C PRO A 146 -18.62 -9.35 -9.08
N VAL A 147 -18.02 -9.15 -7.90
CA VAL A 147 -17.05 -10.08 -7.30
C VAL A 147 -17.49 -10.32 -5.85
N LEU A 148 -17.28 -11.53 -5.33
CA LEU A 148 -17.64 -11.89 -3.97
C LEU A 148 -16.42 -11.83 -3.06
N GLY A 149 -16.50 -11.03 -2.00
CA GLY A 149 -15.58 -11.04 -0.87
C GLY A 149 -16.15 -11.84 0.29
N LYS A 150 -15.43 -12.87 0.73
CA LYS A 150 -15.83 -13.65 1.92
C LYS A 150 -15.55 -12.85 3.17
N LEU A 151 -16.53 -12.78 4.09
CA LEU A 151 -16.41 -12.04 5.34
C LEU A 151 -16.22 -12.99 6.53
N ASP A 152 -15.43 -12.53 7.48
CA ASP A 152 -15.36 -13.09 8.81
C ASP A 152 -16.33 -12.36 9.76
N GLN A 153 -16.87 -13.06 10.75
CA GLN A 153 -17.78 -12.48 11.73
C GLN A 153 -17.03 -11.88 12.93
N ASP A 154 -17.58 -10.79 13.48
CA ASP A 154 -17.11 -10.13 14.72
C ASP A 154 -15.66 -9.61 14.68
N LYS A 155 -15.12 -9.40 13.48
CA LYS A 155 -13.78 -8.84 13.26
C LYS A 155 -13.69 -8.17 11.90
N TRP A 156 -12.66 -7.36 11.71
CA TRP A 156 -12.32 -6.79 10.43
C TRP A 156 -11.83 -7.86 9.45
N THR A 157 -12.35 -7.80 8.23
CA THR A 157 -11.89 -8.55 7.07
C THR A 157 -11.32 -7.57 6.07
N SER A 158 -10.03 -7.63 5.81
CA SER A 158 -9.37 -6.86 4.75
C SER A 158 -9.46 -7.64 3.44
N LEU A 159 -10.05 -7.04 2.44
CA LEU A 159 -10.21 -7.63 1.11
C LEU A 159 -9.31 -6.87 0.13
N ASP A 160 -8.25 -7.52 -0.37
CA ASP A 160 -7.47 -7.06 -1.52
C ASP A 160 -7.90 -7.88 -2.74
N ILE A 161 -8.71 -7.27 -3.59
CA ILE A 161 -9.32 -7.95 -4.74
C ILE A 161 -8.60 -7.52 -6.01
N PRO A 162 -7.96 -8.45 -6.76
CA PRO A 162 -7.35 -8.11 -8.03
C PRO A 162 -8.37 -7.52 -9.02
N LEU A 163 -8.06 -6.41 -9.66
CA LEU A 163 -8.92 -5.79 -10.66
C LEU A 163 -9.17 -6.71 -11.87
N SER A 164 -8.30 -7.69 -12.05
CA SER A 164 -8.50 -8.76 -13.03
C SER A 164 -9.77 -9.58 -12.81
N GLU A 165 -10.27 -9.67 -11.57
CA GLU A 165 -11.53 -10.38 -11.29
C GLU A 165 -12.72 -9.73 -12.00
N TRP A 166 -12.69 -8.42 -12.20
CA TRP A 166 -13.71 -7.69 -12.98
C TRP A 166 -13.40 -7.67 -14.46
N THR A 167 -12.13 -7.42 -14.84
CA THR A 167 -11.78 -7.33 -16.27
C THR A 167 -11.91 -8.68 -17.00
N ASN A 168 -11.66 -9.80 -16.32
CA ASN A 168 -11.90 -11.15 -16.84
C ASN A 168 -13.39 -11.43 -17.15
N GLN A 169 -14.30 -10.68 -16.50
CA GLN A 169 -15.73 -10.71 -16.80
C GLN A 169 -16.12 -9.74 -17.95
N GLY A 170 -15.15 -9.04 -18.52
CA GLY A 170 -15.32 -8.08 -19.61
C GLY A 170 -15.66 -6.66 -19.16
N LEU A 171 -15.47 -6.31 -17.88
CA LEU A 171 -15.59 -4.92 -17.42
C LEU A 171 -14.41 -4.10 -17.94
N THR A 172 -14.65 -2.92 -18.51
CA THR A 172 -13.59 -1.91 -18.64
C THR A 172 -13.38 -1.20 -17.31
N ILE A 173 -12.13 -0.97 -16.95
CA ILE A 173 -11.77 -0.20 -15.76
C ILE A 173 -11.17 1.16 -16.09
N ALA A 174 -11.24 1.58 -17.36
CA ALA A 174 -10.74 2.87 -17.81
C ALA A 174 -11.69 4.05 -17.45
N ASP A 175 -12.88 3.77 -16.95
CA ASP A 175 -13.89 4.79 -16.68
C ASP A 175 -14.82 4.43 -15.51
N ILE A 176 -14.29 3.86 -14.45
CA ILE A 176 -15.07 3.49 -13.27
C ILE A 176 -15.58 4.77 -12.58
N PHE A 177 -16.88 4.82 -12.30
CA PHE A 177 -17.52 5.98 -11.68
C PHE A 177 -18.35 5.66 -10.44
N GLN A 178 -18.62 4.37 -10.19
CA GLN A 178 -19.40 3.92 -9.05
C GLN A 178 -18.95 2.53 -8.62
N LEU A 179 -19.19 2.21 -7.36
CA LEU A 179 -19.21 0.84 -6.87
C LEU A 179 -20.59 0.55 -6.23
N LYS A 180 -20.99 -0.72 -6.26
CA LYS A 180 -22.17 -1.21 -5.57
C LYS A 180 -21.77 -2.34 -4.63
N LEU A 181 -22.29 -2.29 -3.43
CA LEU A 181 -22.19 -3.33 -2.42
C LEU A 181 -23.56 -3.99 -2.28
N ALA A 182 -23.63 -5.31 -2.20
CA ALA A 182 -24.87 -6.02 -1.99
C ALA A 182 -24.69 -7.21 -1.04
N ILE A 183 -25.75 -7.53 -0.32
CA ILE A 183 -25.78 -8.71 0.54
C ILE A 183 -25.79 -9.98 -0.33
N ASN A 184 -25.02 -10.98 0.06
CA ASN A 184 -25.00 -12.26 -0.60
C ASN A 184 -25.09 -13.40 0.46
N PRO A 185 -26.11 -14.27 0.42
CA PRO A 185 -27.13 -14.39 -0.63
C PRO A 185 -28.10 -13.19 -0.68
N TRP A 186 -28.63 -12.92 -1.86
CA TRP A 186 -29.48 -11.76 -2.13
C TRP A 186 -30.76 -11.75 -1.27
N ASN A 187 -31.00 -10.62 -0.60
CA ASN A 187 -32.21 -10.36 0.17
C ASN A 187 -32.82 -9.00 -0.21
N PRO A 188 -33.95 -8.95 -0.96
CA PRO A 188 -34.53 -7.70 -1.41
C PRO A 188 -35.08 -6.81 -0.28
N SER A 189 -35.45 -7.40 0.87
CA SER A 189 -35.91 -6.66 2.05
C SER A 189 -34.76 -6.04 2.85
N GLY A 190 -33.55 -6.44 2.54
CA GLY A 190 -32.35 -6.08 3.30
C GLY A 190 -32.25 -6.81 4.63
N ALA A 191 -31.04 -6.99 5.09
CA ALA A 191 -30.74 -7.55 6.41
C ALA A 191 -29.34 -7.10 6.87
N GLY A 192 -29.08 -7.30 8.15
CA GLY A 192 -27.77 -7.13 8.74
C GLY A 192 -27.19 -5.71 8.67
N THR A 193 -25.98 -5.60 9.19
CA THR A 193 -25.20 -4.36 9.22
C THR A 193 -23.76 -4.66 8.86
N ILE A 194 -23.18 -3.81 8.02
CA ILE A 194 -21.74 -3.80 7.72
C ILE A 194 -21.14 -2.43 8.07
N PHE A 195 -19.89 -2.43 8.45
CA PHE A 195 -19.07 -1.24 8.60
C PHE A 195 -17.93 -1.33 7.59
N LEU A 196 -17.66 -0.23 6.92
CA LEU A 196 -16.62 -0.15 5.89
C LEU A 196 -15.62 0.94 6.25
N ASP A 197 -14.37 0.65 5.95
CA ASP A 197 -13.26 1.58 6.01
C ASP A 197 -12.27 1.27 4.91
N ASN A 198 -11.32 2.16 4.67
CA ASN A 198 -10.18 1.96 3.78
C ASN A 198 -10.57 1.46 2.38
N ILE A 199 -11.48 2.17 1.70
CA ILE A 199 -11.89 1.86 0.33
C ILE A 199 -10.96 2.59 -0.63
N TYR A 200 -10.07 1.87 -1.31
CA TYR A 200 -9.16 2.46 -2.29
C TYR A 200 -8.71 1.46 -3.37
N PHE A 201 -8.22 1.99 -4.47
CA PHE A 201 -7.54 1.22 -5.52
C PHE A 201 -6.05 1.45 -5.42
N TRP A 202 -5.27 0.40 -5.66
CA TRP A 202 -3.83 0.48 -5.52
C TRP A 202 -3.08 -0.39 -6.51
N LYS A 203 -1.83 -0.06 -6.73
CA LYS A 203 -0.86 -0.87 -7.48
C LYS A 203 0.44 -0.95 -6.69
N GLU A 204 1.24 -1.96 -7.00
CA GLU A 204 2.60 -1.98 -6.50
C GLU A 204 3.37 -0.76 -7.04
N ASN A 205 4.24 -0.23 -6.22
CA ASN A 205 5.14 0.83 -6.66
C ASN A 205 6.27 0.20 -7.45
N SER A 206 6.15 0.15 -8.78
CA SER A 206 7.24 -0.32 -9.62
C SER A 206 8.24 0.82 -9.88
N VAL A 207 9.51 0.55 -9.63
CA VAL A 207 10.60 1.45 -9.98
C VAL A 207 11.24 0.98 -11.28
N GLU A 208 10.97 1.71 -12.34
CA GLU A 208 11.45 1.43 -13.69
C GLU A 208 12.20 2.63 -14.26
N LEU A 209 13.07 2.38 -15.22
CA LEU A 209 13.72 3.47 -15.96
C LEU A 209 12.83 3.99 -17.09
N PRO A 210 12.82 5.30 -17.34
CA PRO A 210 13.59 6.34 -16.66
C PRO A 210 12.94 6.77 -15.34
N ILE A 211 13.73 6.91 -14.27
CA ILE A 211 13.30 7.49 -13.00
C ILE A 211 13.07 8.99 -13.20
N LYS A 212 11.86 9.46 -12.95
CA LYS A 212 11.45 10.87 -13.11
C LYS A 212 11.00 11.53 -11.82
N PHE A 213 10.94 10.78 -10.73
CA PHE A 213 10.42 11.20 -9.43
C PHE A 213 8.94 11.58 -9.42
N ASP A 214 8.20 11.27 -10.48
CA ASP A 214 6.75 11.51 -10.59
C ASP A 214 5.95 10.55 -9.70
N ASN A 215 6.49 9.37 -9.42
CA ASN A 215 5.91 8.34 -8.56
C ASN A 215 6.56 8.34 -7.17
N GLU A 216 7.16 9.47 -6.77
CA GLU A 216 7.83 9.61 -5.46
C GLU A 216 8.95 8.58 -5.22
N GLU A 217 9.64 8.16 -6.29
CA GLU A 217 10.77 7.23 -6.18
C GLU A 217 11.81 7.77 -5.20
N LYS A 218 12.27 6.92 -4.31
CA LYS A 218 13.18 7.30 -3.21
C LYS A 218 14.46 6.46 -3.25
N PHE A 219 15.58 7.14 -3.29
CA PHE A 219 16.87 6.51 -3.07
C PHE A 219 17.15 6.37 -1.56
N GLU A 220 17.71 5.26 -1.18
CA GLU A 220 18.20 5.03 0.17
C GLU A 220 19.67 5.45 0.29
N GLY A 221 19.95 6.42 1.15
CA GLY A 221 21.33 6.87 1.40
C GLY A 221 22.12 5.84 2.19
N LYS A 222 23.38 5.65 1.82
CA LYS A 222 24.36 4.80 2.51
C LYS A 222 25.59 5.62 2.88
N GLY A 223 26.42 5.07 3.73
CA GLY A 223 27.60 5.73 4.28
C GLY A 223 27.57 5.77 5.82
N ASN A 224 28.57 6.40 6.44
CA ASN A 224 28.64 6.56 7.89
C ASN A 224 29.29 7.92 8.27
N PRO A 225 28.51 8.96 8.54
CA PRO A 225 27.04 9.02 8.51
C PRO A 225 26.47 8.80 7.08
N ALA A 226 25.25 8.29 6.99
CA ALA A 226 24.63 8.01 5.69
C ALA A 226 24.30 9.30 4.93
N MET A 227 24.50 9.28 3.61
CA MET A 227 23.97 10.27 2.69
C MET A 227 22.45 10.36 2.86
N THR A 228 21.88 11.55 2.70
CA THR A 228 20.42 11.69 2.76
C THR A 228 19.84 11.95 1.39
N PHE A 229 18.67 11.37 1.15
CA PHE A 229 17.85 11.62 -0.02
C PHE A 229 16.55 12.34 0.41
N ALA A 230 16.10 13.27 -0.42
CA ALA A 230 14.80 13.90 -0.31
C ALA A 230 14.21 14.20 -1.69
N LEU A 231 12.92 14.03 -1.83
CA LEU A 231 12.20 14.59 -2.98
C LEU A 231 12.27 16.12 -2.93
N SER A 232 12.43 16.73 -4.09
CA SER A 232 12.60 18.16 -4.25
C SER A 232 12.00 18.58 -5.59
N THR A 233 11.95 19.88 -5.82
CA THR A 233 11.56 20.43 -7.13
C THR A 233 12.80 20.77 -7.94
N ASN A 234 12.65 20.70 -9.26
CA ASN A 234 13.69 21.13 -10.19
C ASN A 234 14.03 22.62 -9.94
N PRO A 235 15.32 22.97 -9.76
CA PRO A 235 15.72 24.36 -9.51
C PRO A 235 15.31 25.35 -10.59
N ASP A 236 15.10 24.90 -11.82
CA ASP A 236 14.75 25.72 -12.97
C ASP A 236 13.26 25.62 -13.35
N ASP A 237 12.53 24.63 -12.83
CA ASP A 237 11.11 24.41 -13.09
C ASP A 237 10.41 23.83 -11.86
N SER A 238 9.67 24.66 -11.13
CA SER A 238 8.99 24.24 -9.90
C SER A 238 7.82 23.26 -10.11
N SER A 239 7.42 23.00 -11.34
CA SER A 239 6.40 21.98 -11.69
C SER A 239 6.98 20.58 -11.95
N ASP A 240 8.31 20.46 -11.97
CA ASP A 240 9.03 19.21 -12.23
C ASP A 240 9.67 18.69 -10.93
N ASN A 241 9.62 17.39 -10.73
CA ASN A 241 10.17 16.73 -9.55
C ASN A 241 11.61 16.30 -9.75
N THR A 242 12.39 16.28 -8.68
CA THR A 242 13.77 15.81 -8.66
C THR A 242 14.10 15.08 -7.36
N GLY A 243 15.13 14.25 -7.40
CA GLY A 243 15.76 13.71 -6.20
C GLY A 243 16.91 14.60 -5.74
N LYS A 244 16.92 15.01 -4.48
CA LYS A 244 18.03 15.74 -3.87
C LYS A 244 18.86 14.81 -3.00
N LEU A 245 20.13 14.62 -3.37
CA LEU A 245 21.11 13.92 -2.57
C LEU A 245 21.94 14.94 -1.78
N THR A 246 22.05 14.73 -0.49
CA THR A 246 22.94 15.53 0.37
C THR A 246 24.07 14.63 0.86
N THR A 247 25.27 14.88 0.35
CA THR A 247 26.47 14.14 0.69
C THR A 247 26.99 14.55 2.07
N THR A 248 27.76 13.66 2.67
CA THR A 248 28.54 13.91 3.88
C THR A 248 30.02 14.17 3.51
N GLU A 249 30.92 14.08 4.45
CA GLU A 249 32.37 14.11 4.17
C GLU A 249 32.94 12.69 3.96
N ASP A 250 32.08 11.67 3.94
CA ASP A 250 32.48 10.29 3.71
C ASP A 250 32.67 10.05 2.21
N TRP A 251 33.80 9.52 1.83
CA TRP A 251 34.10 9.22 0.42
C TRP A 251 33.34 8.00 -0.12
N TRP A 252 32.63 7.26 0.75
CA TRP A 252 31.73 6.17 0.41
C TRP A 252 30.25 6.59 0.35
N ASP A 253 29.98 7.89 0.31
CA ASP A 253 28.62 8.40 0.15
C ASP A 253 27.98 7.85 -1.13
N THR A 254 26.98 7.01 -0.97
CA THR A 254 26.18 6.46 -2.06
C THR A 254 24.69 6.55 -1.72
N ALA A 255 23.87 6.60 -2.75
CA ALA A 255 22.43 6.40 -2.63
C ALA A 255 22.02 5.31 -3.63
N GLU A 256 21.17 4.41 -3.19
CA GLU A 256 20.75 3.25 -3.98
C GLU A 256 19.24 3.18 -4.13
N ILE A 257 18.79 2.62 -5.25
CA ILE A 257 17.39 2.30 -5.51
C ILE A 257 17.32 0.94 -6.21
N SER A 258 16.38 0.08 -5.78
CA SER A 258 16.12 -1.19 -6.45
C SER A 258 15.14 -0.97 -7.60
N LEU A 259 15.36 -1.65 -8.71
CA LEU A 259 14.54 -1.61 -9.91
C LEU A 259 13.70 -2.89 -10.01
N ASP A 260 12.44 -2.77 -10.39
CA ASP A 260 11.56 -3.92 -10.65
C ASP A 260 11.84 -4.55 -12.02
N VAL A 261 12.33 -3.73 -12.95
CA VAL A 261 12.84 -4.19 -14.25
C VAL A 261 14.35 -4.00 -14.29
N PRO A 262 15.14 -5.08 -14.23
CA PRO A 262 16.59 -5.01 -14.23
C PRO A 262 17.16 -4.39 -15.50
N ILE A 263 18.24 -3.63 -15.37
CA ILE A 263 19.01 -3.13 -16.51
C ILE A 263 19.77 -4.31 -17.12
N GLN A 264 19.53 -4.57 -18.41
CA GLN A 264 20.22 -5.60 -19.16
C GLN A 264 21.41 -4.99 -19.90
N ILE A 265 22.60 -5.46 -19.59
CA ILE A 265 23.83 -5.12 -20.31
C ILE A 265 24.22 -6.34 -21.15
N ALA A 266 24.46 -6.12 -22.44
CA ALA A 266 24.81 -7.20 -23.35
C ALA A 266 25.85 -6.76 -24.38
N THR A 267 26.79 -7.63 -24.70
CA THR A 267 27.79 -7.37 -25.73
C THR A 267 27.15 -7.03 -27.07
N GLY A 268 27.52 -5.90 -27.64
CA GLY A 268 27.00 -5.42 -28.93
C GLY A 268 25.67 -4.67 -28.86
N ALA A 269 25.10 -4.52 -27.66
CA ALA A 269 23.92 -3.66 -27.42
C ALA A 269 24.34 -2.19 -27.14
N ASP A 270 23.36 -1.28 -27.13
CA ASP A 270 23.56 0.09 -26.64
C ASP A 270 23.52 0.06 -25.09
N ASN A 271 24.70 0.02 -24.48
CA ASN A 271 24.88 -0.13 -23.04
C ASN A 271 25.09 1.23 -22.35
N ARG A 272 24.39 2.27 -22.80
CA ARG A 272 24.51 3.60 -22.21
C ARG A 272 23.43 3.84 -21.15
N VAL A 273 23.88 4.32 -20.00
CA VAL A 273 23.01 4.81 -18.92
C VAL A 273 23.26 6.32 -18.77
N SER A 274 22.19 7.10 -18.77
CA SER A 274 22.29 8.56 -18.66
C SER A 274 21.59 9.04 -17.40
N VAL A 275 22.19 10.03 -16.74
CA VAL A 275 21.61 10.75 -15.61
C VAL A 275 21.77 12.25 -15.81
N ARG A 276 20.76 13.00 -15.41
CA ARG A 276 20.80 14.46 -15.39
C ARG A 276 21.07 14.94 -13.97
N VAL A 277 22.17 15.67 -13.77
CA VAL A 277 22.65 16.07 -12.44
C VAL A 277 22.74 17.60 -12.37
N TYR A 278 22.16 18.18 -11.33
CA TYR A 278 22.32 19.62 -11.04
C TYR A 278 23.46 19.85 -10.06
N SER A 279 24.49 20.62 -10.49
CA SER A 279 25.52 21.11 -9.60
C SER A 279 25.10 22.44 -8.98
N PRO A 280 25.11 22.58 -7.63
CA PRO A 280 24.72 23.82 -6.96
C PRO A 280 25.78 24.93 -7.04
N ASN A 281 27.01 24.61 -7.44
CA ASN A 281 28.16 25.50 -7.46
C ASN A 281 29.06 25.26 -8.67
N ASP A 282 30.16 26.02 -8.76
CA ASP A 282 31.11 25.93 -9.88
C ASP A 282 32.25 24.93 -9.66
N ASP A 283 32.21 24.15 -8.58
CA ASP A 283 33.20 23.15 -8.27
C ASP A 283 33.16 21.96 -9.23
N THR A 284 34.20 21.16 -9.22
CA THR A 284 34.21 19.88 -9.92
C THR A 284 33.67 18.79 -9.00
N HIS A 285 32.62 18.11 -9.43
CA HIS A 285 32.03 16.99 -8.72
C HIS A 285 32.22 15.71 -9.50
N ARG A 286 32.54 14.64 -8.79
CA ARG A 286 32.57 13.29 -9.34
C ARG A 286 31.18 12.66 -9.22
N VAL A 287 30.60 12.28 -10.34
CA VAL A 287 29.37 11.50 -10.43
C VAL A 287 29.74 10.07 -10.76
N MET A 288 29.32 9.13 -9.94
CA MET A 288 29.54 7.71 -10.13
C MET A 288 28.22 7.00 -10.32
N LEU A 289 28.14 6.17 -11.36
CA LEU A 289 27.09 5.18 -11.53
C LEU A 289 27.60 3.85 -10.99
N LYS A 290 26.82 3.21 -10.14
CA LYS A 290 27.00 1.82 -9.75
C LYS A 290 25.77 1.02 -10.17
N LEU A 291 25.99 -0.08 -10.88
CA LEU A 291 24.97 -1.08 -11.17
C LEU A 291 25.29 -2.32 -10.36
N GLU A 292 24.30 -2.86 -9.66
CA GLU A 292 24.49 -3.99 -8.75
C GLU A 292 23.44 -5.10 -9.02
N ASN A 293 23.96 -6.34 -9.12
CA ASN A 293 23.16 -7.55 -9.14
C ASN A 293 23.13 -8.15 -7.72
N ILE A 294 21.95 -8.36 -7.16
CA ILE A 294 21.76 -8.86 -5.79
C ILE A 294 21.75 -10.38 -5.80
N VAL A 295 22.92 -10.99 -5.61
CA VAL A 295 23.06 -12.45 -5.56
C VAL A 295 22.55 -13.01 -4.23
N ASP A 296 22.80 -12.31 -3.13
CA ASP A 296 22.37 -12.69 -1.79
C ASP A 296 21.92 -11.44 -0.99
N PRO A 297 20.62 -11.27 -0.77
CA PRO A 297 20.11 -10.10 -0.02
C PRO A 297 20.68 -9.98 1.40
N GLY A 298 21.13 -11.09 1.99
CA GLY A 298 21.71 -11.14 3.34
C GLY A 298 23.22 -10.95 3.38
N ASP A 299 23.92 -11.00 2.24
CA ASP A 299 25.38 -10.91 2.17
C ASP A 299 25.82 -10.10 0.93
N ARG A 300 25.96 -8.81 1.11
CA ARG A 300 26.38 -7.87 0.04
C ARG A 300 27.75 -8.18 -0.56
N THR A 301 28.59 -8.94 0.15
CA THR A 301 29.92 -9.30 -0.39
C THR A 301 29.84 -10.28 -1.57
N LYS A 302 28.68 -10.86 -1.80
CA LYS A 302 28.41 -11.75 -2.92
C LYS A 302 27.80 -11.03 -4.13
N ASN A 303 27.35 -9.78 -3.96
CA ASN A 303 26.74 -9.05 -5.06
C ASN A 303 27.77 -8.72 -6.13
N GLU A 304 27.34 -8.83 -7.36
CA GLU A 304 28.12 -8.41 -8.52
C GLU A 304 27.81 -6.95 -8.83
N TYR A 305 28.81 -6.16 -9.16
CA TYR A 305 28.56 -4.75 -9.46
C TYR A 305 29.55 -4.17 -10.48
N ILE A 306 29.11 -3.11 -11.15
CA ILE A 306 29.89 -2.29 -12.07
C ILE A 306 29.90 -0.86 -11.56
N GLU A 307 31.06 -0.23 -11.57
CA GLU A 307 31.21 1.18 -11.21
C GLU A 307 31.89 1.97 -12.33
N ILE A 308 31.28 3.07 -12.71
CA ILE A 308 31.85 4.00 -13.69
C ILE A 308 31.61 5.44 -13.21
N SER A 309 32.62 6.31 -13.38
CA SER A 309 32.50 7.69 -12.92
C SER A 309 32.92 8.70 -13.98
N LYS A 310 32.26 9.87 -13.91
CA LYS A 310 32.58 11.06 -14.71
C LYS A 310 32.65 12.30 -13.84
N ASN A 311 33.42 13.27 -14.21
CA ASN A 311 33.46 14.57 -13.55
C ASN A 311 32.53 15.54 -14.28
N ILE A 312 31.81 16.35 -13.53
CA ILE A 312 31.08 17.51 -13.99
C ILE A 312 31.71 18.77 -13.37
N THR A 313 31.71 19.88 -14.05
CA THR A 313 32.27 21.16 -13.56
C THR A 313 31.36 22.30 -13.96
N GLY A 314 31.10 23.19 -13.02
CA GLY A 314 30.23 24.35 -13.22
C GLY A 314 28.83 24.16 -12.65
N LYS A 315 28.22 25.28 -12.26
CA LYS A 315 26.85 25.31 -11.73
C LYS A 315 25.83 25.05 -12.83
N GLY A 316 24.77 24.30 -12.51
CA GLY A 316 23.66 24.05 -13.38
C GLY A 316 23.47 22.56 -13.73
N TRP A 317 22.61 22.29 -14.71
CA TRP A 317 22.32 20.94 -15.17
C TRP A 317 23.39 20.39 -16.09
N HIS A 318 23.76 19.13 -15.86
CA HIS A 318 24.70 18.35 -16.66
C HIS A 318 24.07 17.03 -17.08
N ASP A 319 24.07 16.74 -18.37
CA ASP A 319 23.68 15.44 -18.90
C ASP A 319 24.91 14.53 -18.90
N VAL A 320 24.91 13.53 -18.03
CA VAL A 320 26.02 12.59 -17.85
C VAL A 320 25.62 11.24 -18.42
N THR A 321 26.31 10.79 -19.46
CA THR A 321 26.10 9.48 -20.06
C THR A 321 27.29 8.58 -19.75
N PHE A 322 27.02 7.43 -19.16
CA PHE A 322 27.97 6.36 -18.89
C PHE A 322 27.83 5.30 -19.98
N ASP A 323 28.90 5.07 -20.73
CA ASP A 323 28.97 3.99 -21.70
C ASP A 323 29.65 2.78 -21.04
N ILE A 324 28.82 1.80 -20.68
CA ILE A 324 29.30 0.62 -19.95
C ILE A 324 30.11 -0.31 -20.83
N SER A 325 29.96 -0.23 -22.16
CA SER A 325 30.79 -0.99 -23.11
C SER A 325 32.25 -0.53 -23.17
N GLU A 326 32.52 0.71 -22.69
CA GLU A 326 33.87 1.27 -22.62
C GLU A 326 34.63 0.90 -21.33
N LEU A 327 34.05 0.05 -20.47
CA LEU A 327 34.72 -0.38 -19.24
C LEU A 327 35.90 -1.27 -19.57
N GLU A 328 37.09 -0.69 -19.44
CA GLU A 328 38.38 -1.43 -19.45
C GLU A 328 38.83 -1.67 -18.00
N GLY A 329 39.27 -2.86 -17.72
CA GLY A 329 39.66 -3.41 -16.42
C GLY A 329 40.17 -2.42 -15.36
N GLY A 330 39.46 -2.31 -14.24
CA GLY A 330 39.79 -1.44 -13.10
C GLY A 330 38.60 -0.68 -12.53
N ASN A 331 37.54 -0.49 -13.30
CA ASN A 331 36.25 0.06 -12.82
C ASN A 331 35.21 -1.04 -12.55
N GLN A 332 35.64 -2.27 -12.52
CA GLN A 332 34.84 -3.45 -12.28
C GLN A 332 35.14 -3.97 -10.90
N ALA A 333 34.14 -4.28 -10.16
CA ALA A 333 34.30 -5.01 -8.94
C ALA A 333 33.32 -6.15 -8.90
N TYR A 334 33.79 -7.34 -9.18
CA TYR A 334 33.12 -8.56 -8.82
C TYR A 334 33.65 -9.03 -7.47
N PRO A 335 32.81 -9.45 -6.54
CA PRO A 335 33.24 -9.81 -5.19
C PRO A 335 34.26 -10.96 -5.18
N ASN A 336 34.28 -11.78 -6.19
CA ASN A 336 35.19 -12.90 -6.32
C ASN A 336 36.40 -12.65 -7.24
N ASN A 337 36.56 -11.46 -7.69
CA ASN A 337 37.75 -10.76 -8.03
C ASN A 337 38.85 -11.38 -8.82
N ASN A 338 38.73 -11.98 -9.86
CA ASN A 338 39.83 -12.11 -10.83
C ASN A 338 39.32 -12.30 -12.24
N ASP A 339 38.04 -12.38 -12.40
CA ASP A 339 37.47 -12.55 -13.73
C ASP A 339 37.18 -11.17 -14.31
N SER A 340 37.72 -10.90 -15.47
CA SER A 340 37.32 -9.74 -16.25
C SER A 340 35.85 -9.85 -16.56
N TRP A 341 35.08 -8.77 -16.31
CA TRP A 341 33.69 -8.70 -16.71
C TRP A 341 33.57 -8.96 -18.21
N ASP A 342 32.66 -9.84 -18.60
CA ASP A 342 32.54 -10.32 -19.98
C ASP A 342 31.65 -9.42 -20.87
N GLY A 343 31.14 -8.30 -20.32
CA GLY A 343 30.29 -7.37 -21.03
C GLY A 343 28.80 -7.73 -21.00
N ASN A 344 28.40 -8.67 -20.13
CA ASN A 344 27.02 -9.10 -19.98
C ASN A 344 26.62 -9.10 -18.52
N GLY A 345 25.37 -8.72 -18.24
CA GLY A 345 24.83 -8.73 -16.89
C GLY A 345 23.41 -8.22 -16.80
N SER A 346 22.77 -8.56 -15.68
CA SER A 346 21.44 -8.10 -15.30
C SER A 346 21.55 -7.42 -13.95
N PHE A 347 21.16 -6.16 -13.85
CA PHE A 347 21.37 -5.34 -12.66
C PHE A 347 20.05 -4.77 -12.18
N GLU A 348 19.69 -5.07 -10.96
CA GLU A 348 18.41 -4.73 -10.33
C GLU A 348 18.53 -3.58 -9.30
N ARG A 349 19.74 -3.00 -9.14
CA ARG A 349 19.99 -1.86 -8.26
C ARG A 349 20.89 -0.82 -8.94
N LEU A 350 20.49 0.45 -8.78
CA LEU A 350 21.30 1.63 -9.06
C LEU A 350 21.89 2.19 -7.77
#